data_4fe5b22591332f2f5f3f8eed53445f74
#
_entry.id   4fe5b22591332f2f5f3f8eed53445f74
#
_cell.length_a   1.000
_cell.length_b   1.000
_cell.length_c   1.000
_cell.angle_alpha   90.00
_cell.angle_beta   90.00
_cell.angle_gamma   90.00
#
_symmetry.space_group_name_H-M   'P 1'
#
loop_
_entity.id
_entity.type
_entity.pdbx_description
1 polymer ?
#
loop_
_entity_poly.entity_id
_entity_poly.type
_entity_poly.pdbx_seq_one_letter_code
_entity_poly.pdbx_strand_id
1 'polypeptide(L)'
;MGILFKFFTLVIFAVPQFLFAADFNYGSGQAARSELASKSLITAMEQISDRIYAVGVHGIIIYSDDLGETWTQSESVPYQNTITDISCANISKCWAVGHDATVLHTNDGGISWSKQYEDPDFDAPLLSIHMFDENEGVALGAFALSLRTANGGENWEYLFIDDDDFQPHLNYAYGDAQIWRKSARNETYAVGELGKYYLSDDRGLNWLVIQTGYDGSYWSGVKVDEGQSLLLGMSGNITLTTLYGPNDDIPLDKPTTVACYESGYYRGDCKIFAFDNLNIGTKNSLTNGVVLNDGRIALSGNGGVISIVDLVRKNNIQTCVRSDRLSNTAIIPLNFDEFLLAGEKGIRKHSMKECQENFVSKNNNSQDSFIEVSIN
;
A
#
# COMPACT_ATOMS: atom_id res chain seq x y z
N MET A 1 -44.25 31.69 -71.29
CA MET A 1 -42.92 31.65 -70.73
C MET A 1 -43.09 31.51 -69.23
N GLY A 2 -43.15 30.28 -68.77
CA GLY A 2 -43.41 29.94 -67.35
C GLY A 2 -42.19 29.49 -66.66
N ILE A 3 -41.86 30.10 -65.52
CA ILE A 3 -40.71 29.76 -64.69
C ILE A 3 -41.20 28.82 -63.60
N LEU A 4 -40.68 27.58 -63.62
CA LEU A 4 -40.96 26.55 -62.62
C LEU A 4 -39.99 26.77 -61.44
N PHE A 5 -40.53 27.16 -60.26
CA PHE A 5 -39.79 27.13 -59.00
C PHE A 5 -39.85 25.75 -58.40
N LYS A 6 -38.67 25.07 -58.32
CA LYS A 6 -38.52 23.83 -57.54
C LYS A 6 -38.25 24.20 -56.09
N PHE A 7 -39.18 23.85 -55.21
CA PHE A 7 -38.97 23.85 -53.77
C PHE A 7 -38.10 22.65 -53.37
N PHE A 8 -36.90 22.93 -52.85
CA PHE A 8 -36.04 21.93 -52.18
C PHE A 8 -36.46 21.86 -50.71
N THR A 9 -37.11 20.78 -50.28
CA THR A 9 -37.43 20.54 -48.86
C THR A 9 -36.19 19.96 -48.18
N LEU A 10 -35.55 20.79 -47.35
CA LEU A 10 -34.42 20.37 -46.51
C LEU A 10 -34.99 19.61 -45.30
N VAL A 11 -34.85 18.29 -45.29
CA VAL A 11 -35.20 17.43 -44.14
C VAL A 11 -34.01 17.48 -43.19
N ILE A 12 -34.11 18.27 -42.12
CA ILE A 12 -33.16 18.27 -41.02
C ILE A 12 -33.48 17.09 -40.11
N PHE A 13 -32.63 16.05 -40.18
CA PHE A 13 -32.63 14.97 -39.18
C PHE A 13 -32.08 15.55 -37.88
N ALA A 14 -32.92 15.84 -36.90
CA ALA A 14 -32.52 16.08 -35.54
C ALA A 14 -32.08 14.74 -34.92
N VAL A 15 -30.79 14.50 -34.88
CA VAL A 15 -30.22 13.45 -34.03
C VAL A 15 -30.34 13.91 -32.57
N PRO A 16 -31.05 13.17 -31.71
CA PRO A 16 -31.05 13.53 -30.29
C PRO A 16 -29.64 13.33 -29.75
N GLN A 17 -28.95 14.43 -29.52
CA GLN A 17 -27.75 14.41 -28.71
C GLN A 17 -28.20 14.14 -27.26
N PHE A 18 -28.14 12.90 -26.84
CA PHE A 18 -28.06 12.61 -25.40
C PHE A 18 -26.71 13.11 -24.92
N LEU A 19 -26.67 14.36 -24.54
CA LEU A 19 -25.68 14.90 -23.63
C LEU A 19 -25.92 14.19 -22.29
N PHE A 20 -25.19 13.12 -22.01
CA PHE A 20 -24.95 12.71 -20.65
C PHE A 20 -24.13 13.86 -20.01
N ALA A 21 -24.83 14.80 -19.41
CA ALA A 21 -24.21 15.70 -18.46
C ALA A 21 -23.72 14.79 -17.33
N ALA A 22 -22.42 14.61 -17.22
CA ALA A 22 -21.86 14.16 -15.98
C ALA A 22 -22.31 15.22 -14.94
N ASP A 23 -23.16 14.82 -14.00
CA ASP A 23 -23.55 15.67 -12.89
C ASP A 23 -22.29 15.90 -12.02
N PHE A 24 -21.52 16.91 -12.39
CA PHE A 24 -20.46 17.45 -11.56
C PHE A 24 -21.14 18.18 -10.41
N ASN A 25 -21.42 17.45 -9.34
CA ASN A 25 -21.96 18.00 -8.10
C ASN A 25 -20.83 18.60 -7.26
N TYR A 26 -20.23 19.68 -7.79
CA TYR A 26 -19.20 20.42 -7.09
C TYR A 26 -19.83 21.04 -5.84
N GLY A 27 -19.48 20.51 -4.65
CA GLY A 27 -20.00 20.99 -3.36
C GLY A 27 -20.94 20.01 -2.63
N SER A 28 -21.23 18.84 -3.17
CA SER A 28 -22.03 17.81 -2.47
C SER A 28 -21.26 17.06 -1.38
N GLY A 29 -19.92 17.20 -1.33
CA GLY A 29 -19.06 16.36 -0.48
C GLY A 29 -18.95 14.90 -0.97
N GLN A 30 -19.53 14.55 -2.14
CA GLN A 30 -19.50 13.21 -2.72
C GLN A 30 -18.41 13.10 -3.77
N ALA A 31 -17.73 11.95 -3.84
CA ALA A 31 -16.80 11.63 -4.92
C ALA A 31 -17.50 11.69 -6.30
N ALA A 32 -16.82 12.26 -7.28
CA ALA A 32 -17.33 12.28 -8.64
C ALA A 32 -17.21 10.88 -9.30
N ARG A 33 -18.24 10.45 -10.00
CA ARG A 33 -18.18 9.23 -10.81
C ARG A 33 -17.45 9.50 -12.13
N SER A 34 -16.60 8.56 -12.54
CA SER A 34 -15.80 8.69 -13.75
C SER A 34 -15.57 7.33 -14.41
N GLU A 35 -15.78 7.25 -15.71
CA GLU A 35 -15.38 6.06 -16.49
C GLU A 35 -13.85 5.84 -16.49
N LEU A 36 -13.08 6.84 -16.10
CA LEU A 36 -11.62 6.79 -16.01
C LEU A 36 -11.12 6.53 -14.57
N ALA A 37 -12.01 6.17 -13.64
CA ALA A 37 -11.63 5.94 -12.24
C ALA A 37 -10.44 4.97 -12.09
N SER A 38 -10.43 3.85 -12.80
CA SER A 38 -9.34 2.87 -12.78
C SER A 38 -8.03 3.35 -13.46
N LYS A 39 -8.07 4.48 -14.16
CA LYS A 39 -6.91 5.13 -14.81
C LYS A 39 -6.42 6.38 -14.09
N SER A 40 -7.09 6.75 -13.01
CA SER A 40 -6.68 7.85 -12.11
C SER A 40 -5.55 7.40 -11.20
N LEU A 41 -4.91 8.32 -10.48
CA LEU A 41 -3.92 7.95 -9.47
C LEU A 41 -4.61 7.11 -8.38
N ILE A 42 -4.15 5.88 -8.24
CA ILE A 42 -4.54 4.94 -7.19
C ILE A 42 -3.45 4.91 -6.13
N THR A 43 -3.81 5.02 -4.88
CA THR A 43 -2.90 5.10 -3.72
C THR A 43 -2.70 3.76 -3.04
N ALA A 44 -3.77 2.94 -2.93
CA ALA A 44 -3.71 1.63 -2.32
C ALA A 44 -4.65 0.63 -3.01
N MET A 45 -4.34 -0.65 -2.87
CA MET A 45 -5.18 -1.77 -3.26
C MET A 45 -5.16 -2.84 -2.17
N GLU A 46 -6.30 -3.50 -1.97
CA GLU A 46 -6.41 -4.67 -1.12
C GLU A 46 -7.22 -5.77 -1.81
N GLN A 47 -6.76 -7.00 -1.69
CA GLN A 47 -7.48 -8.18 -2.14
C GLN A 47 -8.03 -8.95 -0.95
N ILE A 48 -9.32 -9.18 -0.94
CA ILE A 48 -10.00 -10.02 0.02
C ILE A 48 -10.86 -11.05 -0.72
N SER A 49 -10.54 -12.33 -0.55
CA SER A 49 -11.09 -13.41 -1.37
C SER A 49 -10.88 -13.14 -2.88
N ASP A 50 -11.95 -13.15 -3.67
CA ASP A 50 -11.89 -12.91 -5.12
C ASP A 50 -12.07 -11.42 -5.49
N ARG A 51 -12.37 -10.54 -4.51
CA ARG A 51 -12.56 -9.12 -4.75
C ARG A 51 -11.28 -8.33 -4.50
N ILE A 52 -10.97 -7.43 -5.41
CA ILE A 52 -9.90 -6.44 -5.27
C ILE A 52 -10.54 -5.07 -5.14
N TYR A 53 -10.20 -4.36 -4.08
CA TYR A 53 -10.52 -2.95 -3.89
C TYR A 53 -9.33 -2.09 -4.29
N ALA A 54 -9.62 -0.89 -4.80
CA ALA A 54 -8.61 0.12 -5.07
C ALA A 54 -9.15 1.51 -4.71
N VAL A 55 -8.33 2.29 -4.06
CA VAL A 55 -8.66 3.64 -3.60
C VAL A 55 -7.67 4.66 -4.13
N GLY A 56 -8.07 5.94 -4.20
CA GLY A 56 -7.19 6.95 -4.76
C GLY A 56 -7.67 8.38 -4.59
N VAL A 57 -7.17 9.24 -5.47
CA VAL A 57 -7.47 10.67 -5.47
C VAL A 57 -8.96 10.95 -5.70
N HIS A 58 -9.42 12.12 -5.25
CA HIS A 58 -10.80 12.60 -5.45
C HIS A 58 -11.90 11.70 -4.88
N GLY A 59 -11.60 10.94 -3.81
CA GLY A 59 -12.55 10.02 -3.20
C GLY A 59 -12.84 8.78 -4.04
N ILE A 60 -12.00 8.47 -5.04
CA ILE A 60 -12.19 7.29 -5.88
C ILE A 60 -12.07 6.04 -5.03
N ILE A 61 -13.13 5.22 -5.06
CA ILE A 61 -13.14 3.83 -4.61
C ILE A 61 -13.73 2.99 -5.74
N ILE A 62 -13.00 1.96 -6.14
CA ILE A 62 -13.40 1.01 -7.18
C ILE A 62 -13.15 -0.41 -6.70
N TYR A 63 -13.88 -1.36 -7.23
CA TYR A 63 -13.66 -2.79 -6.97
C TYR A 63 -13.74 -3.62 -8.24
N SER A 64 -13.11 -4.78 -8.22
CA SER A 64 -13.08 -5.77 -9.29
C SER A 64 -13.37 -7.15 -8.71
N ASP A 65 -14.23 -7.94 -9.37
CA ASP A 65 -14.56 -9.33 -9.04
C ASP A 65 -13.97 -10.32 -10.06
N ASP A 66 -13.12 -9.84 -10.98
CA ASP A 66 -12.55 -10.62 -12.09
C ASP A 66 -11.03 -10.44 -12.22
N LEU A 67 -10.35 -10.32 -11.07
CA LEU A 67 -8.90 -10.15 -10.97
C LEU A 67 -8.36 -8.94 -11.77
N GLY A 68 -9.15 -7.84 -11.74
CA GLY A 68 -8.76 -6.57 -12.33
C GLY A 68 -8.97 -6.43 -13.82
N GLU A 69 -9.75 -7.33 -14.47
CA GLU A 69 -10.16 -7.17 -15.86
C GLU A 69 -11.15 -6.02 -16.03
N THR A 70 -12.17 -5.97 -15.16
CA THR A 70 -13.13 -4.88 -15.11
C THR A 70 -13.21 -4.25 -13.73
N TRP A 71 -13.57 -2.97 -13.69
CA TRP A 71 -13.65 -2.19 -12.46
C TRP A 71 -14.99 -1.49 -12.36
N THR A 72 -15.61 -1.59 -11.19
CA THR A 72 -16.85 -0.90 -10.83
C THR A 72 -16.54 0.17 -9.80
N GLN A 73 -16.95 1.41 -10.05
CA GLN A 73 -16.83 2.48 -9.08
C GLN A 73 -17.99 2.45 -8.09
N SER A 74 -17.70 2.66 -6.80
CA SER A 74 -18.69 2.82 -5.73
C SER A 74 -19.76 3.86 -6.11
N GLU A 75 -21.01 3.59 -5.76
CA GLU A 75 -22.14 4.43 -6.14
C GLU A 75 -22.21 5.72 -5.31
N SER A 76 -21.83 5.64 -4.04
CA SER A 76 -21.84 6.75 -3.09
C SER A 76 -20.64 6.71 -2.17
N VAL A 77 -19.81 7.76 -2.22
CA VAL A 77 -18.66 7.96 -1.33
C VAL A 77 -18.73 9.41 -0.83
N PRO A 78 -19.07 9.68 0.46
CA PRO A 78 -19.25 11.03 0.99
C PRO A 78 -17.91 11.70 1.31
N TYR A 79 -17.00 11.73 0.33
CA TYR A 79 -15.65 12.25 0.47
C TYR A 79 -15.03 12.58 -0.89
N GLN A 80 -14.29 13.68 -0.99
CA GLN A 80 -13.72 14.17 -2.25
C GLN A 80 -12.19 14.31 -2.22
N ASN A 81 -11.56 14.19 -1.04
CA ASN A 81 -10.13 14.29 -0.91
C ASN A 81 -9.45 12.94 -1.24
N THR A 82 -8.13 12.89 -1.18
CA THR A 82 -7.38 11.68 -1.44
C THR A 82 -7.62 10.66 -0.32
N ILE A 83 -8.03 9.45 -0.72
CA ILE A 83 -8.01 8.27 0.12
C ILE A 83 -6.61 7.68 0.02
N THR A 84 -5.99 7.37 1.15
CA THR A 84 -4.58 6.96 1.23
C THR A 84 -4.42 5.45 1.34
N ASP A 85 -5.34 4.78 2.07
CA ASP A 85 -5.26 3.34 2.34
C ASP A 85 -6.64 2.73 2.57
N ILE A 86 -6.72 1.40 2.50
CA ILE A 86 -7.93 0.60 2.68
C ILE A 86 -7.60 -0.70 3.39
N SER A 87 -8.47 -1.14 4.31
CA SER A 87 -8.38 -2.43 4.97
C SER A 87 -9.74 -3.09 5.10
N CYS A 88 -9.81 -4.39 4.79
CA CYS A 88 -11.04 -5.18 4.75
C CYS A 88 -11.00 -6.32 5.76
N ALA A 89 -11.99 -6.41 6.65
CA ALA A 89 -12.16 -7.56 7.51
C ALA A 89 -12.80 -8.76 6.77
N ASN A 90 -13.63 -8.48 5.76
CA ASN A 90 -14.23 -9.45 4.86
C ASN A 90 -14.71 -8.75 3.58
N ILE A 91 -15.26 -9.53 2.62
CA ILE A 91 -15.72 -9.01 1.34
C ILE A 91 -16.81 -7.92 1.44
N SER A 92 -17.55 -7.85 2.54
CA SER A 92 -18.64 -6.88 2.72
C SER A 92 -18.22 -5.67 3.56
N LYS A 93 -17.27 -5.84 4.47
CA LYS A 93 -16.87 -4.81 5.43
C LYS A 93 -15.44 -4.37 5.22
N CYS A 94 -15.29 -3.12 4.81
CA CYS A 94 -14.00 -2.47 4.61
C CYS A 94 -14.01 -1.06 5.20
N TRP A 95 -12.81 -0.60 5.55
CA TRP A 95 -12.55 0.77 6.01
C TRP A 95 -11.51 1.39 5.11
N ALA A 96 -11.65 2.67 4.82
CA ALA A 96 -10.70 3.44 4.05
C ALA A 96 -10.39 4.74 4.76
N VAL A 97 -9.16 5.19 4.68
CA VAL A 97 -8.68 6.40 5.38
C VAL A 97 -8.11 7.41 4.39
N GLY A 98 -8.03 8.67 4.83
CA GLY A 98 -7.54 9.74 3.96
C GLY A 98 -7.19 11.03 4.69
N HIS A 99 -7.18 12.12 3.94
CA HIS A 99 -6.94 13.46 4.46
C HIS A 99 -8.00 13.88 5.50
N ASP A 100 -7.72 14.95 6.27
CA ASP A 100 -8.59 15.47 7.33
C ASP A 100 -8.94 14.41 8.39
N ALA A 101 -8.00 13.52 8.70
CA ALA A 101 -8.14 12.39 9.61
C ALA A 101 -9.41 11.55 9.33
N THR A 102 -9.86 11.48 8.08
CA THR A 102 -11.13 10.83 7.71
C THR A 102 -11.03 9.32 7.72
N VAL A 103 -12.06 8.66 8.28
CA VAL A 103 -12.30 7.22 8.16
C VAL A 103 -13.65 6.99 7.50
N LEU A 104 -13.66 6.24 6.41
CA LEU A 104 -14.83 5.77 5.67
C LEU A 104 -15.06 4.28 5.96
N HIS A 105 -16.30 3.85 5.89
CA HIS A 105 -16.69 2.45 6.10
C HIS A 105 -17.76 2.02 5.10
N THR A 106 -17.67 0.78 4.65
CA THR A 106 -18.73 0.07 3.91
C THR A 106 -19.12 -1.22 4.62
N ASN A 107 -20.39 -1.61 4.51
CA ASN A 107 -20.91 -2.90 4.95
C ASN A 107 -21.64 -3.66 3.84
N ASP A 108 -21.61 -3.14 2.61
CA ASP A 108 -22.30 -3.67 1.43
C ASP A 108 -21.32 -4.06 0.29
N GLY A 109 -20.06 -4.30 0.64
CA GLY A 109 -19.05 -4.71 -0.32
C GLY A 109 -18.52 -3.57 -1.20
N GLY A 110 -18.55 -2.34 -0.69
CA GLY A 110 -18.01 -1.17 -1.38
C GLY A 110 -18.99 -0.55 -2.37
N ILE A 111 -20.26 -0.94 -2.40
CA ILE A 111 -21.28 -0.28 -3.23
C ILE A 111 -21.51 1.13 -2.71
N SER A 112 -21.69 1.28 -1.40
CA SER A 112 -21.81 2.58 -0.75
C SER A 112 -20.90 2.69 0.47
N TRP A 113 -20.50 3.92 0.80
CA TRP A 113 -19.62 4.24 1.92
C TRP A 113 -20.27 5.28 2.82
N SER A 114 -19.94 5.23 4.08
CA SER A 114 -20.32 6.22 5.10
C SER A 114 -19.08 6.73 5.83
N LYS A 115 -19.11 7.97 6.30
CA LYS A 115 -18.05 8.53 7.11
C LYS A 115 -18.27 8.13 8.56
N GLN A 116 -17.29 7.49 9.20
CA GLN A 116 -17.32 7.11 10.61
C GLN A 116 -16.55 8.08 11.50
N TYR A 117 -15.48 8.69 10.96
CA TYR A 117 -14.67 9.65 11.70
C TYR A 117 -14.14 10.73 10.76
N GLU A 118 -13.96 11.93 11.29
CA GLU A 118 -13.34 13.08 10.64
C GLU A 118 -12.89 14.05 11.72
N ASP A 119 -11.69 14.58 11.58
CA ASP A 119 -11.18 15.67 12.40
C ASP A 119 -10.50 16.72 11.51
N PRO A 120 -11.28 17.66 10.92
CA PRO A 120 -10.74 18.67 10.04
C PRO A 120 -9.87 19.71 10.77
N ASP A 121 -10.00 19.84 12.10
CA ASP A 121 -9.19 20.76 12.89
C ASP A 121 -7.76 20.22 13.08
N PHE A 122 -7.56 18.92 12.98
CA PHE A 122 -6.25 18.29 13.10
C PHE A 122 -5.41 18.42 11.80
N ASP A 123 -5.99 18.79 10.67
CA ASP A 123 -5.36 19.02 9.35
C ASP A 123 -4.19 18.06 9.02
N ALA A 124 -4.37 16.78 9.34
CA ALA A 124 -3.39 15.74 9.07
C ALA A 124 -4.04 14.53 8.39
N PRO A 125 -3.37 13.93 7.39
CA PRO A 125 -3.85 12.71 6.79
C PRO A 125 -3.64 11.51 7.72
N LEU A 126 -4.62 10.60 7.75
CA LEU A 126 -4.36 9.21 8.03
C LEU A 126 -3.67 8.62 6.80
N LEU A 127 -2.58 7.88 6.99
CA LEU A 127 -1.75 7.34 5.92
C LEU A 127 -1.97 5.84 5.71
N SER A 128 -2.33 5.13 6.77
CA SER A 128 -2.57 3.69 6.72
C SER A 128 -3.67 3.26 7.70
N ILE A 129 -4.33 2.15 7.39
CA ILE A 129 -5.31 1.50 8.25
C ILE A 129 -5.09 -0.01 8.22
N HIS A 130 -5.19 -0.65 9.39
CA HIS A 130 -5.14 -2.10 9.53
C HIS A 130 -6.27 -2.59 10.44
N MET A 131 -7.21 -3.32 9.87
CA MET A 131 -8.29 -3.96 10.61
C MET A 131 -7.91 -5.39 10.95
N PHE A 132 -7.91 -5.74 12.23
CA PHE A 132 -7.63 -7.10 12.70
C PHE A 132 -8.80 -8.05 12.46
N ASP A 133 -9.99 -7.50 12.57
CA ASP A 133 -11.28 -8.15 12.32
C ASP A 133 -12.37 -7.10 12.09
N GLU A 134 -13.65 -7.52 12.14
CA GLU A 134 -14.80 -6.62 11.95
C GLU A 134 -14.99 -5.57 13.05
N ASN A 135 -14.31 -5.70 14.20
CA ASN A 135 -14.51 -4.86 15.36
C ASN A 135 -13.26 -4.04 15.71
N GLU A 136 -12.09 -4.63 15.60
CA GLU A 136 -10.86 -4.01 16.09
C GLU A 136 -9.93 -3.62 14.93
N GLY A 137 -9.31 -2.44 15.05
CA GLY A 137 -8.35 -1.95 14.09
C GLY A 137 -7.65 -0.68 14.53
N VAL A 138 -6.60 -0.32 13.79
CA VAL A 138 -5.80 0.90 14.00
C VAL A 138 -5.69 1.68 12.69
N ALA A 139 -5.69 3.00 12.79
CA ALA A 139 -5.41 3.90 11.68
C ALA A 139 -4.30 4.87 12.11
N LEU A 140 -3.26 5.00 11.27
CA LEU A 140 -2.03 5.72 11.56
C LEU A 140 -1.80 6.81 10.52
N GLY A 141 -1.15 7.89 10.92
CA GLY A 141 -1.00 9.03 10.01
C GLY A 141 0.16 9.97 10.32
N ALA A 142 0.07 11.15 9.72
CA ALA A 142 1.05 12.20 9.88
C ALA A 142 1.02 12.77 11.32
N PHE A 143 2.17 13.29 11.77
CA PHE A 143 2.33 13.92 13.08
C PHE A 143 1.94 13.00 14.25
N ALA A 144 2.34 11.74 14.19
CA ALA A 144 2.02 10.69 15.14
C ALA A 144 0.51 10.46 15.36
N LEU A 145 -0.34 10.94 14.43
CA LEU A 145 -1.77 10.68 14.48
C LEU A 145 -2.03 9.17 14.49
N SER A 146 -2.69 8.70 15.51
CA SER A 146 -3.04 7.30 15.65
C SER A 146 -4.39 7.14 16.31
N LEU A 147 -5.23 6.35 15.69
CA LEU A 147 -6.59 6.06 16.12
C LEU A 147 -6.77 4.56 16.26
N ARG A 148 -7.60 4.14 17.21
CA ARG A 148 -8.00 2.74 17.41
C ARG A 148 -9.51 2.64 17.53
N THR A 149 -10.06 1.57 16.99
CA THR A 149 -11.44 1.15 17.25
C THR A 149 -11.46 -0.23 17.90
N ALA A 150 -12.49 -0.47 18.72
CA ALA A 150 -12.81 -1.76 19.30
C ALA A 150 -14.27 -2.19 19.03
N ASN A 151 -14.99 -1.46 18.18
CA ASN A 151 -16.40 -1.67 17.87
C ASN A 151 -16.76 -1.43 16.39
N GLY A 152 -15.83 -1.75 15.49
CA GLY A 152 -16.04 -1.63 14.05
C GLY A 152 -16.12 -0.20 13.53
N GLY A 153 -15.53 0.74 14.29
CA GLY A 153 -15.49 2.15 13.92
C GLY A 153 -16.71 2.95 14.34
N GLU A 154 -17.63 2.37 15.18
CA GLU A 154 -18.67 3.20 15.83
C GLU A 154 -18.02 4.32 16.66
N ASN A 155 -16.85 4.03 17.24
CA ASN A 155 -15.99 5.00 17.90
C ASN A 155 -14.54 4.78 17.47
N TRP A 156 -13.82 5.87 17.22
CA TRP A 156 -12.38 5.92 17.04
C TRP A 156 -11.78 6.73 18.18
N GLU A 157 -10.83 6.15 18.89
CA GLU A 157 -10.16 6.76 20.02
C GLU A 157 -8.72 7.08 19.65
N TYR A 158 -8.23 8.25 20.08
CA TYR A 158 -6.85 8.64 19.87
C TYR A 158 -5.93 7.73 20.70
N LEU A 159 -4.89 7.23 20.06
CA LEU A 159 -3.83 6.44 20.67
C LEU A 159 -2.54 7.24 20.69
N PHE A 160 -1.80 7.07 21.77
CA PHE A 160 -0.46 7.59 21.89
C PHE A 160 0.53 6.43 21.70
N ILE A 161 1.30 6.43 20.62
CA ILE A 161 2.20 5.32 20.29
C ILE A 161 3.68 5.71 20.25
N ASP A 162 3.99 7.01 20.24
CA ASP A 162 5.34 7.51 20.25
C ASP A 162 5.40 8.86 20.98
N ASP A 163 6.32 9.02 21.94
CA ASP A 163 6.51 10.22 22.74
C ASP A 163 7.64 11.13 22.22
N ASP A 164 8.12 10.87 21.00
CA ASP A 164 9.12 11.71 20.36
C ASP A 164 8.57 13.11 20.10
N ASP A 165 9.26 14.13 20.59
CA ASP A 165 8.89 15.54 20.36
C ASP A 165 8.80 15.91 18.88
N PHE A 166 9.46 15.15 18.00
CA PHE A 166 9.40 15.32 16.55
C PHE A 166 8.04 14.90 15.95
N GLN A 167 7.25 14.07 16.63
CA GLN A 167 5.99 13.51 16.14
C GLN A 167 6.12 12.92 14.73
N PRO A 168 6.80 11.78 14.55
CA PRO A 168 7.09 11.21 13.24
C PRO A 168 5.83 10.81 12.50
N HIS A 169 5.88 10.83 11.19
CA HIS A 169 4.82 10.24 10.38
C HIS A 169 4.83 8.72 10.52
N LEU A 170 3.67 8.16 10.85
CA LEU A 170 3.42 6.73 10.95
C LEU A 170 2.89 6.26 9.59
N ASN A 171 3.80 5.84 8.73
CA ASN A 171 3.54 5.72 7.30
C ASN A 171 2.70 4.51 6.91
N TYR A 172 2.85 3.39 7.64
CA TYR A 172 2.17 2.15 7.26
C TYR A 172 2.04 1.19 8.45
N ALA A 173 0.85 0.65 8.64
CA ALA A 173 0.56 -0.44 9.58
C ALA A 173 0.32 -1.74 8.81
N TYR A 174 0.79 -2.86 9.34
CA TYR A 174 0.54 -4.18 8.79
C TYR A 174 0.58 -5.23 9.89
N GLY A 175 -0.06 -6.33 9.65
CA GLY A 175 -0.14 -7.44 10.60
C GLY A 175 0.15 -8.78 9.95
N ASP A 176 -0.21 -9.84 10.63
CA ASP A 176 -0.15 -11.18 10.07
C ASP A 176 -1.09 -11.25 8.86
N ALA A 177 -0.53 -11.55 7.69
CA ALA A 177 -1.34 -11.84 6.52
C ALA A 177 -2.29 -13.00 6.86
N GLN A 178 -3.59 -12.75 6.77
CA GLN A 178 -4.65 -13.68 7.21
C GLN A 178 -4.63 -15.05 6.51
N ILE A 179 -3.76 -15.27 5.53
CA ILE A 179 -3.97 -16.32 4.53
C ILE A 179 -3.19 -17.61 4.82
N TRP A 180 -2.03 -17.63 5.51
CA TRP A 180 -1.19 -18.83 5.45
C TRP A 180 -0.66 -19.40 6.76
N ARG A 181 -0.55 -18.64 7.82
CA ARG A 181 -0.16 -19.14 9.13
C ARG A 181 -0.90 -18.37 10.22
N LYS A 182 -1.75 -19.04 10.98
CA LYS A 182 -2.23 -18.52 12.26
C LYS A 182 -1.00 -18.33 13.15
N SER A 183 -0.42 -17.14 13.17
CA SER A 183 0.44 -16.77 14.27
C SER A 183 -0.42 -16.81 15.54
N ALA A 184 0.06 -17.50 16.56
CA ALA A 184 -0.61 -17.50 17.87
C ALA A 184 -0.46 -16.13 18.57
N ARG A 185 0.24 -15.18 17.94
CA ARG A 185 0.51 -13.83 18.44
C ARG A 185 -0.26 -12.84 17.59
N ASN A 186 -1.06 -12.02 18.22
CA ASN A 186 -1.79 -10.90 17.59
C ASN A 186 -0.82 -9.73 17.28
N GLU A 187 0.29 -10.03 16.59
CA GLU A 187 1.33 -9.04 16.30
C GLU A 187 0.89 -8.07 15.20
N THR A 188 1.05 -6.81 15.47
CA THR A 188 0.84 -5.70 14.55
C THR A 188 2.10 -4.90 14.47
N TYR A 189 2.44 -4.48 13.29
CA TYR A 189 3.65 -3.72 13.02
C TYR A 189 3.29 -2.39 12.38
N ALA A 190 4.11 -1.38 12.64
CA ALA A 190 4.05 -0.13 11.90
C ALA A 190 5.46 0.35 11.59
N VAL A 191 5.57 1.17 10.55
CA VAL A 191 6.81 1.80 10.12
C VAL A 191 6.60 3.29 9.93
N GLY A 192 7.66 4.06 10.16
CA GLY A 192 7.59 5.51 10.09
C GLY A 192 8.90 6.15 9.67
N GLU A 193 8.98 7.43 9.95
CA GLU A 193 10.16 8.26 9.72
C GLU A 193 11.28 7.96 10.73
N LEU A 194 12.47 8.47 10.45
CA LEU A 194 13.67 8.34 11.30
C LEU A 194 14.05 6.88 11.59
N GLY A 195 13.78 5.97 10.67
CA GLY A 195 14.07 4.55 10.82
C GLY A 195 13.29 3.86 11.93
N LYS A 196 12.18 4.43 12.36
CA LYS A 196 11.36 3.87 13.43
C LYS A 196 10.53 2.69 12.92
N TYR A 197 10.50 1.67 13.72
CA TYR A 197 9.73 0.45 13.57
C TYR A 197 8.98 0.19 14.87
N TYR A 198 7.72 -0.19 14.76
CA TYR A 198 6.83 -0.33 15.90
C TYR A 198 6.26 -1.74 15.91
N LEU A 199 6.15 -2.32 17.09
CA LEU A 199 5.52 -3.62 17.32
C LEU A 199 4.47 -3.49 18.43
N SER A 200 3.29 -4.02 18.16
CA SER A 200 2.25 -4.30 19.16
C SER A 200 1.93 -5.78 19.14
N ASP A 201 1.82 -6.42 20.30
CA ASP A 201 1.38 -7.80 20.45
C ASP A 201 0.01 -7.92 21.14
N ASP A 202 -0.69 -6.80 21.26
CA ASP A 202 -2.02 -6.67 21.87
C ASP A 202 -3.02 -5.89 21.01
N ARG A 203 -2.91 -6.03 19.68
CA ARG A 203 -3.80 -5.38 18.70
C ARG A 203 -3.81 -3.85 18.81
N GLY A 204 -2.61 -3.27 18.93
CA GLY A 204 -2.44 -1.83 18.89
C GLY A 204 -2.77 -1.09 20.19
N LEU A 205 -2.97 -1.78 21.31
CA LEU A 205 -3.19 -1.11 22.61
C LEU A 205 -1.89 -0.54 23.17
N ASN A 206 -0.81 -1.31 23.10
CA ASN A 206 0.52 -0.87 23.50
C ASN A 206 1.51 -1.07 22.38
N TRP A 207 2.45 -0.17 22.25
CA TRP A 207 3.44 -0.19 21.18
C TRP A 207 4.86 -0.16 21.72
N LEU A 208 5.70 -0.99 21.14
CA LEU A 208 7.13 -1.01 21.37
C LEU A 208 7.80 -0.21 20.26
N VAL A 209 8.51 0.84 20.60
CA VAL A 209 9.25 1.68 19.66
C VAL A 209 10.66 1.14 19.47
N ILE A 210 11.05 0.88 18.23
CA ILE A 210 12.31 0.23 17.88
C ILE A 210 13.07 1.10 16.90
N GLN A 211 14.32 1.44 17.25
CA GLN A 211 15.25 2.13 16.36
C GLN A 211 16.03 1.11 15.54
N THR A 212 15.93 1.18 14.22
CA THR A 212 16.60 0.24 13.32
C THR A 212 18.05 0.63 12.98
N GLY A 213 18.44 1.86 13.32
CA GLY A 213 19.72 2.45 12.92
C GLY A 213 19.73 3.00 11.48
N TYR A 214 18.59 3.06 10.82
CA TYR A 214 18.39 3.75 9.55
C TYR A 214 17.89 5.18 9.82
N ASP A 215 18.48 6.19 9.18
CA ASP A 215 18.13 7.60 9.41
C ASP A 215 17.00 8.11 8.47
N GLY A 216 16.53 7.28 7.54
CA GLY A 216 15.49 7.64 6.58
C GLY A 216 14.10 7.18 6.99
N SER A 217 13.14 7.35 6.08
CA SER A 217 11.76 6.92 6.28
C SER A 217 11.53 5.53 5.68
N TYR A 218 10.88 4.65 6.42
CA TYR A 218 10.23 3.47 5.88
C TYR A 218 8.82 3.84 5.41
N TRP A 219 8.46 3.39 4.22
CA TRP A 219 7.19 3.72 3.58
C TRP A 219 6.21 2.56 3.59
N SER A 220 6.71 1.35 3.79
CA SER A 220 5.90 0.14 3.84
C SER A 220 6.63 -0.97 4.59
N GLY A 221 5.91 -2.04 4.89
CA GLY A 221 6.46 -3.24 5.50
C GLY A 221 5.71 -4.49 5.05
N VAL A 222 6.40 -5.62 5.11
CA VAL A 222 5.85 -6.93 4.75
C VAL A 222 6.21 -7.93 5.83
N LYS A 223 5.22 -8.55 6.45
CA LYS A 223 5.42 -9.70 7.32
C LYS A 223 5.82 -10.90 6.48
N VAL A 224 7.02 -11.42 6.68
CA VAL A 224 7.57 -12.50 5.84
C VAL A 224 7.56 -13.86 6.50
N ASP A 225 7.74 -13.90 7.82
CA ASP A 225 7.62 -15.12 8.65
C ASP A 225 7.36 -14.74 10.11
N GLU A 226 7.18 -15.71 11.01
CA GLU A 226 7.06 -15.44 12.44
C GLU A 226 8.31 -14.71 12.96
N GLY A 227 8.09 -13.55 13.59
CA GLY A 227 9.17 -12.69 14.08
C GLY A 227 10.02 -12.01 12.99
N GLN A 228 9.67 -12.14 11.70
CA GLN A 228 10.43 -11.52 10.60
C GLN A 228 9.56 -10.60 9.76
N SER A 229 10.10 -9.41 9.50
CA SER A 229 9.48 -8.42 8.61
C SER A 229 10.53 -7.82 7.67
N LEU A 230 10.08 -7.44 6.48
CA LEU A 230 10.88 -6.70 5.52
C LEU A 230 10.38 -5.26 5.50
N LEU A 231 11.22 -4.32 5.93
CA LEU A 231 10.92 -2.90 5.95
C LEU A 231 11.39 -2.27 4.65
N LEU A 232 10.52 -1.49 4.01
CA LEU A 232 10.72 -0.90 2.70
C LEU A 232 10.86 0.62 2.83
N GLY A 233 12.01 1.15 2.45
CA GLY A 233 12.34 2.54 2.70
C GLY A 233 12.75 3.36 1.48
N MET A 234 13.13 4.58 1.77
CA MET A 234 13.66 5.53 0.78
C MET A 234 14.98 5.05 0.19
N SER A 235 15.27 5.53 -1.03
CA SER A 235 16.56 5.32 -1.70
C SER A 235 16.98 3.85 -1.87
N GLY A 236 15.99 2.96 -2.01
CA GLY A 236 16.23 1.51 -2.19
C GLY A 236 16.65 0.80 -0.90
N ASN A 237 16.48 1.44 0.26
CA ASN A 237 16.71 0.79 1.54
C ASN A 237 15.69 -0.33 1.77
N ILE A 238 16.18 -1.51 2.12
CA ILE A 238 15.38 -2.64 2.57
C ILE A 238 16.05 -3.23 3.79
N THR A 239 15.31 -3.35 4.87
CA THR A 239 15.81 -3.91 6.12
C THR A 239 14.99 -5.15 6.49
N LEU A 240 15.63 -6.30 6.55
CA LEU A 240 15.04 -7.50 7.14
C LEU A 240 15.20 -7.43 8.66
N THR A 241 14.08 -7.44 9.37
CA THR A 241 14.07 -7.52 10.84
C THR A 241 13.91 -8.97 11.26
N THR A 242 14.58 -9.36 12.36
CA THR A 242 14.37 -10.65 13.01
C THR A 242 14.20 -10.42 14.50
N LEU A 243 13.06 -10.86 15.03
CA LEU A 243 12.76 -10.88 16.46
C LEU A 243 13.30 -12.18 17.07
N TYR A 244 14.11 -12.07 18.10
CA TYR A 244 14.67 -13.19 18.85
C TYR A 244 13.86 -13.47 20.11
N GLY A 245 13.51 -14.72 20.32
CA GLY A 245 12.94 -15.22 21.56
C GLY A 245 13.98 -15.38 22.66
N PRO A 246 13.55 -15.63 23.91
CA PRO A 246 14.43 -15.70 25.07
C PRO A 246 15.45 -16.87 25.04
N ASN A 247 15.24 -17.86 24.15
CA ASN A 247 16.12 -19.02 24.02
C ASN A 247 16.83 -19.09 22.66
N ASP A 248 16.69 -18.06 21.83
CA ASP A 248 17.31 -18.03 20.51
C ASP A 248 18.77 -17.61 20.59
N ASP A 249 19.61 -18.20 19.75
CA ASP A 249 21.00 -17.79 19.59
C ASP A 249 21.06 -16.46 18.83
N ILE A 250 21.43 -15.39 19.53
CA ILE A 250 21.56 -14.06 18.96
C ILE A 250 22.88 -13.96 18.20
N PRO A 251 22.86 -13.64 16.89
CA PRO A 251 24.10 -13.46 16.13
C PRO A 251 24.90 -12.26 16.66
N LEU A 252 26.16 -12.48 16.99
CA LEU A 252 27.07 -11.44 17.52
C LEU A 252 27.61 -10.50 16.43
N ASP A 253 27.44 -10.87 15.17
CA ASP A 253 27.94 -10.15 13.99
C ASP A 253 26.91 -9.21 13.36
N LYS A 254 25.70 -9.13 13.92
CA LYS A 254 24.62 -8.29 13.41
C LYS A 254 24.30 -7.14 14.36
N PRO A 255 23.92 -5.97 13.81
CA PRO A 255 23.34 -4.91 14.63
C PRO A 255 22.08 -5.42 15.34
N THR A 256 22.05 -5.30 16.65
CA THR A 256 20.89 -5.67 17.46
C THR A 256 20.42 -4.50 18.30
N THR A 257 19.11 -4.40 18.50
CA THR A 257 18.48 -3.44 19.39
C THR A 257 17.64 -4.17 20.41
N VAL A 258 17.74 -3.76 21.66
CA VAL A 258 16.84 -4.18 22.74
C VAL A 258 15.81 -3.08 22.92
N ALA A 259 14.54 -3.43 22.75
CA ALA A 259 13.44 -2.52 22.98
C ALA A 259 12.51 -3.07 24.08
N CYS A 260 12.08 -2.21 24.99
CA CYS A 260 11.27 -2.58 26.15
C CYS A 260 10.00 -1.73 26.19
N TYR A 261 8.89 -2.34 26.60
CA TYR A 261 7.66 -1.60 26.86
C TYR A 261 7.86 -0.65 28.07
N GLU A 262 7.58 0.62 27.88
CA GLU A 262 7.76 1.65 28.91
C GLU A 262 6.53 1.77 29.83
N SER A 263 5.35 1.45 29.31
CA SER A 263 4.08 1.60 30.02
C SER A 263 3.13 0.42 29.76
N GLY A 264 2.08 0.31 30.59
CA GLY A 264 1.01 -0.67 30.43
C GLY A 264 1.26 -2.03 31.06
N TYR A 265 0.54 -3.03 30.60
CA TYR A 265 0.53 -4.40 31.14
C TYR A 265 1.88 -5.11 30.98
N TYR A 266 2.67 -4.72 29.98
CA TYR A 266 3.95 -5.30 29.62
C TYR A 266 5.16 -4.48 30.08
N ARG A 267 4.99 -3.58 31.03
CA ARG A 267 6.08 -2.74 31.52
C ARG A 267 7.29 -3.58 31.93
N GLY A 268 8.42 -3.36 31.26
CA GLY A 268 9.67 -4.08 31.50
C GLY A 268 9.87 -5.32 30.65
N ASP A 269 8.90 -5.74 29.82
CA ASP A 269 9.12 -6.80 28.83
C ASP A 269 9.96 -6.24 27.69
N CYS A 270 11.10 -6.89 27.45
CA CYS A 270 12.05 -6.49 26.42
C CYS A 270 12.13 -7.53 25.31
N LYS A 271 12.27 -7.04 24.09
CA LYS A 271 12.46 -7.86 22.89
C LYS A 271 13.77 -7.48 22.21
N ILE A 272 14.41 -8.46 21.59
CA ILE A 272 15.69 -8.28 20.88
C ILE A 272 15.45 -8.42 19.40
N PHE A 273 15.86 -7.42 18.64
CA PHE A 273 15.75 -7.38 17.20
C PHE A 273 17.13 -7.34 16.56
N ALA A 274 17.31 -8.07 15.48
CA ALA A 274 18.43 -7.87 14.57
C ALA A 274 17.96 -7.31 13.23
N PHE A 275 18.84 -6.60 12.55
CA PHE A 275 18.58 -5.90 11.31
C PHE A 275 19.60 -6.28 10.25
N ASP A 276 19.14 -6.75 9.10
CA ASP A 276 19.95 -7.06 7.91
C ASP A 276 19.55 -6.14 6.76
N ASN A 277 20.48 -5.34 6.26
CA ASN A 277 20.23 -4.54 5.06
C ASN A 277 20.39 -5.39 3.80
N LEU A 278 19.38 -5.40 2.95
CA LEU A 278 19.39 -6.11 1.69
C LEU A 278 19.62 -5.14 0.54
N ASN A 279 20.52 -5.49 -0.38
CA ASN A 279 20.76 -4.74 -1.60
C ASN A 279 20.07 -5.42 -2.78
N ILE A 280 19.04 -4.79 -3.33
CA ILE A 280 18.31 -5.28 -4.51
C ILE A 280 18.72 -4.59 -5.81
N GLY A 281 19.81 -3.83 -5.81
CA GLY A 281 20.36 -3.21 -7.01
C GLY A 281 19.63 -1.97 -7.52
N THR A 282 18.80 -1.32 -6.69
CA THR A 282 18.13 -0.06 -7.02
C THR A 282 18.34 0.99 -5.94
N LYS A 283 18.23 2.27 -6.35
CA LYS A 283 18.16 3.42 -5.45
C LYS A 283 16.77 4.05 -5.42
N ASN A 284 15.79 3.45 -6.09
CA ASN A 284 14.42 3.93 -6.04
C ASN A 284 13.75 3.49 -4.74
N SER A 285 12.97 4.37 -4.15
CA SER A 285 12.20 4.06 -2.94
C SER A 285 11.17 2.97 -3.22
N LEU A 286 10.99 2.08 -2.25
CA LEU A 286 10.02 1.01 -2.31
C LEU A 286 8.78 1.41 -1.53
N THR A 287 7.62 1.20 -2.12
CA THR A 287 6.35 1.71 -1.62
C THR A 287 5.38 0.61 -1.18
N ASN A 288 5.55 -0.60 -1.69
CA ASN A 288 4.67 -1.71 -1.34
C ASN A 288 5.34 -3.06 -1.60
N GLY A 289 4.88 -4.11 -0.90
CA GLY A 289 5.37 -5.46 -1.07
C GLY A 289 4.35 -6.50 -0.64
N VAL A 290 4.46 -7.70 -1.18
CA VAL A 290 3.58 -8.83 -0.90
C VAL A 290 4.34 -10.16 -0.94
N VAL A 291 3.99 -11.07 -0.03
CA VAL A 291 4.51 -12.44 -0.04
C VAL A 291 3.73 -13.27 -1.06
N LEU A 292 4.46 -13.93 -1.94
CA LEU A 292 3.90 -14.84 -2.95
C LEU A 292 3.63 -16.22 -2.35
N ASN A 293 2.79 -17.01 -3.02
CA ASN A 293 2.41 -18.35 -2.57
C ASN A 293 3.59 -19.33 -2.46
N ASP A 294 4.71 -19.06 -3.12
CA ASP A 294 5.94 -19.87 -3.05
C ASP A 294 6.95 -19.36 -2.00
N GLY A 295 6.58 -18.33 -1.22
CA GLY A 295 7.39 -17.74 -0.17
C GLY A 295 8.37 -16.66 -0.64
N ARG A 296 8.45 -16.38 -1.96
CA ARG A 296 9.16 -15.22 -2.47
C ARG A 296 8.37 -13.94 -2.16
N ILE A 297 9.02 -12.80 -2.25
CA ILE A 297 8.42 -11.51 -1.96
C ILE A 297 8.49 -10.67 -3.22
N ALA A 298 7.34 -10.16 -3.67
CA ALA A 298 7.27 -9.18 -4.74
C ALA A 298 7.22 -7.78 -4.12
N LEU A 299 8.09 -6.89 -4.61
CA LEU A 299 8.23 -5.50 -4.17
C LEU A 299 7.96 -4.58 -5.35
N SER A 300 7.36 -3.44 -5.08
CA SER A 300 7.17 -2.37 -6.06
C SER A 300 7.55 -1.01 -5.48
N GLY A 301 7.84 -0.04 -6.37
CA GLY A 301 8.25 1.27 -5.90
C GLY A 301 8.28 2.36 -6.98
N ASN A 302 8.89 3.46 -6.61
CA ASN A 302 9.02 4.64 -7.45
C ASN A 302 9.84 4.35 -8.72
N GLY A 303 9.56 5.13 -9.78
CA GLY A 303 10.29 5.01 -11.03
C GLY A 303 10.13 3.66 -11.73
N GLY A 304 9.03 2.96 -11.50
CA GLY A 304 8.67 1.71 -12.16
C GLY A 304 9.46 0.49 -11.68
N VAL A 305 10.06 0.55 -10.50
CA VAL A 305 10.79 -0.60 -9.92
C VAL A 305 9.82 -1.71 -9.53
N ILE A 306 10.21 -2.93 -9.86
CA ILE A 306 9.62 -4.18 -9.40
C ILE A 306 10.78 -5.11 -9.05
N SER A 307 10.70 -5.81 -7.92
CA SER A 307 11.72 -6.76 -7.50
C SER A 307 11.08 -8.02 -6.92
N ILE A 308 11.64 -9.16 -7.26
CA ILE A 308 11.31 -10.45 -6.63
C ILE A 308 12.50 -10.85 -5.77
N VAL A 309 12.23 -11.05 -4.49
CA VAL A 309 13.25 -11.40 -3.48
C VAL A 309 12.96 -12.79 -2.94
N ASP A 310 13.98 -13.65 -2.94
CA ASP A 310 13.95 -14.96 -2.29
C ASP A 310 14.86 -14.88 -1.05
N LEU A 311 14.27 -14.83 0.13
CA LEU A 311 15.03 -14.75 1.39
C LEU A 311 15.72 -16.05 1.76
N VAL A 312 15.24 -17.20 1.29
CA VAL A 312 15.86 -18.51 1.51
C VAL A 312 17.11 -18.65 0.65
N ARG A 313 17.03 -18.18 -0.60
CA ARG A 313 18.14 -18.16 -1.54
C ARG A 313 18.61 -16.72 -1.71
N LYS A 314 19.29 -16.18 -0.70
CA LYS A 314 19.70 -14.76 -0.58
C LYS A 314 20.35 -14.13 -1.83
N ASN A 315 20.82 -14.94 -2.78
CA ASN A 315 21.42 -14.47 -4.04
C ASN A 315 20.43 -14.46 -5.22
N ASN A 316 19.17 -14.84 -5.00
CA ASN A 316 18.18 -14.85 -6.08
C ASN A 316 17.25 -13.64 -5.95
N ILE A 317 17.80 -12.48 -6.29
CA ILE A 317 17.07 -11.22 -6.36
C ILE A 317 16.95 -10.82 -7.83
N GLN A 318 15.74 -10.65 -8.29
CA GLN A 318 15.44 -10.19 -9.65
C GLN A 318 14.81 -8.81 -9.57
N THR A 319 15.56 -7.78 -9.93
CA THR A 319 15.07 -6.40 -9.97
C THR A 319 14.96 -5.92 -11.40
N CYS A 320 13.83 -5.34 -11.72
CA CYS A 320 13.61 -4.70 -13.00
C CYS A 320 13.05 -3.28 -12.83
N VAL A 321 13.24 -2.49 -13.86
CA VAL A 321 12.68 -1.15 -13.97
C VAL A 321 11.89 -1.09 -15.27
N ARG A 322 10.60 -0.82 -15.14
CA ARG A 322 9.69 -0.69 -16.27
C ARG A 322 10.12 0.45 -17.20
N SER A 323 9.88 0.28 -18.50
CA SER A 323 10.27 1.29 -19.52
C SER A 323 9.56 2.62 -19.35
N ASP A 324 8.31 2.61 -18.85
CA ASP A 324 7.50 3.83 -18.63
C ASP A 324 7.93 4.61 -17.37
N ARG A 325 8.72 4.01 -16.48
CA ARG A 325 9.23 4.64 -15.26
C ARG A 325 8.15 5.19 -14.30
N LEU A 326 6.89 4.82 -14.47
CA LEU A 326 5.79 5.28 -13.62
C LEU A 326 5.88 4.64 -12.24
N SER A 327 5.72 5.46 -11.20
CA SER A 327 5.73 5.00 -9.82
C SER A 327 4.54 4.10 -9.53
N ASN A 328 4.81 3.05 -8.75
CA ASN A 328 3.79 2.13 -8.25
C ASN A 328 3.54 2.46 -6.77
N THR A 329 2.30 2.37 -6.35
CA THR A 329 1.85 2.56 -4.97
C THR A 329 1.43 1.26 -4.32
N ALA A 330 0.91 0.31 -5.11
CA ALA A 330 0.47 -0.98 -4.65
C ALA A 330 0.76 -2.09 -5.67
N ILE A 331 0.88 -3.32 -5.17
CA ILE A 331 1.11 -4.53 -5.95
C ILE A 331 0.23 -5.67 -5.42
N ILE A 332 -0.52 -6.33 -6.31
CA ILE A 332 -1.29 -7.54 -6.00
C ILE A 332 -0.84 -8.66 -6.94
N PRO A 333 -0.46 -9.85 -6.43
CA PRO A 333 -0.06 -10.96 -7.25
C PRO A 333 -1.29 -11.61 -7.91
N LEU A 334 -1.24 -11.81 -9.23
CA LEU A 334 -2.19 -12.64 -9.96
C LEU A 334 -1.71 -14.08 -10.05
N ASN A 335 -0.40 -14.24 -10.18
CA ASN A 335 0.32 -15.51 -10.10
C ASN A 335 1.80 -15.23 -9.76
N PHE A 336 2.70 -16.22 -9.96
CA PHE A 336 4.12 -16.09 -9.61
C PHE A 336 4.89 -15.05 -10.43
N ASP A 337 4.41 -14.69 -11.62
CA ASP A 337 5.10 -13.83 -12.57
C ASP A 337 4.24 -12.66 -13.07
N GLU A 338 2.97 -12.60 -12.69
CA GLU A 338 2.04 -11.56 -13.13
C GLU A 338 1.41 -10.84 -11.94
N PHE A 339 1.31 -9.54 -12.05
CA PHE A 339 0.85 -8.64 -10.99
C PHE A 339 -0.13 -7.60 -11.52
N LEU A 340 -1.06 -7.20 -10.66
CA LEU A 340 -1.69 -5.88 -10.78
C LEU A 340 -0.80 -4.87 -10.07
N LEU A 341 -0.48 -3.79 -10.76
CA LEU A 341 0.24 -2.64 -10.23
C LEU A 341 -0.69 -1.43 -10.25
N ALA A 342 -0.79 -0.72 -9.14
CA ALA A 342 -1.45 0.58 -9.07
C ALA A 342 -0.42 1.71 -8.95
N GLY A 343 -0.82 2.93 -9.31
CA GLY A 343 0.03 4.11 -9.18
C GLY A 343 -0.43 5.28 -10.05
N GLU A 344 0.53 6.07 -10.55
CA GLU A 344 0.33 7.37 -11.21
C GLU A 344 -0.68 7.35 -12.39
N LYS A 345 -0.76 6.25 -13.14
CA LYS A 345 -1.69 6.11 -14.28
C LYS A 345 -2.68 4.97 -14.07
N GLY A 346 -3.16 4.82 -12.83
CA GLY A 346 -4.16 3.84 -12.49
C GLY A 346 -3.60 2.43 -12.36
N ILE A 347 -4.48 1.46 -12.64
CA ILE A 347 -4.21 0.05 -12.45
C ILE A 347 -3.85 -0.59 -13.79
N ARG A 348 -2.87 -1.50 -13.77
CA ARG A 348 -2.38 -2.21 -14.96
C ARG A 348 -1.83 -3.57 -14.60
N LYS A 349 -1.96 -4.52 -15.51
CA LYS A 349 -1.28 -5.81 -15.43
C LYS A 349 0.17 -5.67 -15.87
N HIS A 350 1.05 -6.40 -15.22
CA HIS A 350 2.46 -6.46 -15.56
C HIS A 350 2.98 -7.89 -15.39
N SER A 351 3.84 -8.33 -16.32
CA SER A 351 4.51 -9.62 -16.25
C SER A 351 6.00 -9.44 -16.04
N MET A 352 6.61 -10.25 -15.17
CA MET A 352 8.07 -10.30 -14.99
C MET A 352 8.81 -10.74 -16.27
N LYS A 353 8.14 -11.39 -17.20
CA LYS A 353 8.73 -11.72 -18.53
C LYS A 353 9.09 -10.47 -19.31
N GLU A 354 8.31 -9.41 -19.22
CA GLU A 354 8.62 -8.11 -19.85
C GLU A 354 9.92 -7.50 -19.32
N CYS A 355 10.29 -7.82 -18.08
CA CYS A 355 11.53 -7.41 -17.46
C CYS A 355 12.76 -8.18 -17.98
N GLN A 356 12.62 -9.47 -18.25
CA GLN A 356 13.71 -10.32 -18.71
C GLN A 356 14.17 -9.93 -20.12
N GLU A 357 13.26 -9.57 -21.00
CA GLU A 357 13.59 -9.10 -22.36
C GLU A 357 14.44 -7.82 -22.33
N ASN A 358 14.13 -6.91 -21.43
CA ASN A 358 14.91 -5.68 -21.25
C ASN A 358 16.30 -5.92 -20.63
N PHE A 359 16.46 -6.97 -19.82
CA PHE A 359 17.73 -7.35 -19.19
C PHE A 359 18.68 -7.98 -20.21
N VAL A 360 18.18 -8.86 -21.08
CA VAL A 360 18.94 -9.51 -22.15
C VAL A 360 19.40 -8.47 -23.18
N SER A 361 18.56 -7.49 -23.54
CA SER A 361 18.92 -6.44 -24.50
C SER A 361 20.02 -5.49 -23.98
N LYS A 362 20.06 -5.18 -22.69
CA LYS A 362 21.12 -4.37 -22.08
C LYS A 362 22.45 -5.10 -21.98
N ASN A 363 22.44 -6.39 -21.67
CA ASN A 363 23.67 -7.19 -21.61
C ASN A 363 24.28 -7.46 -23.00
N ASN A 364 23.46 -7.57 -24.04
CA ASN A 364 23.96 -7.74 -25.40
C ASN A 364 24.56 -6.44 -25.97
N ASN A 365 24.18 -5.28 -25.46
CA ASN A 365 24.77 -3.98 -25.84
C ASN A 365 26.02 -3.60 -25.04
N SER A 366 26.38 -4.36 -23.99
CA SER A 366 27.55 -4.11 -23.12
C SER A 366 28.72 -5.08 -23.39
N GLN A 367 28.67 -5.92 -24.43
CA GLN A 367 29.77 -6.82 -24.78
C GLN A 367 30.90 -6.20 -25.62
N ASP A 368 30.85 -4.89 -25.91
CA ASP A 368 31.95 -4.16 -26.49
C ASP A 368 32.66 -3.26 -25.48
N SER A 369 33.43 -3.83 -24.55
CA SER A 369 34.64 -3.27 -23.93
C SER A 369 35.13 -4.09 -22.72
N PHE A 370 35.63 -5.28 -22.95
CA PHE A 370 36.60 -5.84 -22.01
C PHE A 370 38.00 -5.49 -22.51
N ILE A 371 38.61 -4.46 -21.92
CA ILE A 371 40.05 -4.22 -22.00
C ILE A 371 40.69 -5.23 -21.01
N GLU A 372 41.41 -6.22 -21.58
CA GLU A 372 42.37 -7.05 -20.86
C GLU A 372 43.43 -6.15 -20.25
N VAL A 373 43.46 -6.00 -18.94
CA VAL A 373 44.65 -5.50 -18.22
C VAL A 373 45.50 -6.71 -17.89
N SER A 374 46.51 -6.97 -18.72
CA SER A 374 47.59 -7.89 -18.38
C SER A 374 48.44 -7.25 -17.28
N ILE A 375 48.57 -7.94 -16.16
CA ILE A 375 49.53 -7.64 -15.10
C ILE A 375 50.85 -8.32 -15.46
N ASN A 376 51.88 -7.51 -15.69
CA ASN A 376 53.28 -7.92 -15.58
C ASN A 376 53.76 -7.55 -14.19
#